data_aa421c031d222beb6ef2b4a2703f2e5d
#
_entry.id   aa421c031d222beb6ef2b4a2703f2e5d
#
_cell.length_a   1.000
_cell.length_b   1.000
_cell.length_c   1.000
_cell.angle_alpha   90.00
_cell.angle_beta   90.00
_cell.angle_gamma   90.00
#
_symmetry.space_group_name_H-M   'P 1'
#
loop_
_entity.id
_entity.type
_entity.pdbx_description
1 polymer ?
#
loop_
_entity_poly.entity_id
_entity_poly.type
_entity_poly.pdbx_seq_one_letter_code
_entity_poly.pdbx_strand_id
1 'polypeptide(L)'
;DAKDALIFGKTGIIIYDEQYNVTWINDFLEEKGINLIGKRLSNWNPILNDLFTGDVDVVKIKDEDSVYEITRKEDAQVLYVKDITEFDTINSKYQEERLVLGLMHLDNYMDISQYEDEAKISLMNSTLRQPLVEWAKKYGMATRRLRSDRYLVILDEQIFAEILKDKFSILNLVRN
;
A
#
# COMPACT_ATOMS: atom_id res chain seq x y z
N ASP A 1 7.22 -5.95 -37.83
CA ASP A 1 6.53 -7.17 -37.42
C ASP A 1 5.26 -6.79 -36.61
N ALA A 2 4.13 -7.51 -36.78
CA ALA A 2 2.87 -7.20 -36.11
C ALA A 2 2.98 -7.24 -34.57
N LYS A 3 3.93 -8.02 -34.03
CA LYS A 3 4.24 -8.03 -32.60
C LYS A 3 4.90 -6.72 -32.14
N ASP A 4 5.78 -6.16 -32.95
CA ASP A 4 6.43 -4.88 -32.63
C ASP A 4 5.42 -3.73 -32.63
N ALA A 5 4.50 -3.72 -33.60
CA ALA A 5 3.41 -2.73 -33.67
C ALA A 5 2.47 -2.81 -32.45
N LEU A 6 2.19 -4.01 -31.90
CA LEU A 6 1.39 -4.20 -30.70
C LEU A 6 2.10 -3.74 -29.43
N ILE A 7 3.41 -3.91 -29.36
CA ILE A 7 4.23 -3.46 -28.22
C ILE A 7 4.40 -1.94 -28.28
N PHE A 8 4.73 -1.38 -29.44
CA PHE A 8 4.88 0.07 -29.64
C PHE A 8 3.56 0.84 -29.53
N GLY A 9 2.42 0.21 -29.89
CA GLY A 9 1.08 0.80 -29.73
C GLY A 9 0.58 0.98 -28.31
N LYS A 10 1.31 0.41 -27.31
CA LYS A 10 0.97 0.51 -25.87
C LYS A 10 2.10 1.11 -25.03
N THR A 11 3.16 1.58 -25.67
CA THR A 11 4.33 2.17 -25.00
C THR A 11 4.53 3.58 -25.47
N GLY A 12 4.56 4.50 -24.52
CA GLY A 12 4.93 5.89 -24.77
C GLY A 12 6.43 5.99 -25.03
N ILE A 13 6.79 6.86 -25.97
CA ILE A 13 8.18 7.17 -26.28
C ILE A 13 8.34 8.68 -26.20
N ILE A 14 9.34 9.10 -25.42
CA ILE A 14 9.73 10.51 -25.29
C ILE A 14 11.16 10.65 -25.77
N ILE A 15 11.42 11.60 -26.68
CA ILE A 15 12.76 12.03 -27.06
C ILE A 15 13.01 13.41 -26.44
N TYR A 16 14.18 13.60 -25.83
CA TYR A 16 14.56 14.83 -25.16
C TYR A 16 15.96 15.29 -25.60
N ASP A 17 16.24 16.59 -25.39
CA ASP A 17 17.52 17.21 -25.70
C ASP A 17 18.50 17.14 -24.48
N GLU A 18 19.70 17.71 -24.67
CA GLU A 18 20.74 17.79 -23.62
C GLU A 18 20.33 18.61 -22.40
N GLN A 19 19.34 19.48 -22.53
CA GLN A 19 18.76 20.28 -21.45
C GLN A 19 17.52 19.64 -20.82
N TYR A 20 17.20 18.37 -21.21
CA TYR A 20 16.04 17.60 -20.77
C TYR A 20 14.69 18.18 -21.20
N ASN A 21 14.66 18.99 -22.28
CA ASN A 21 13.41 19.41 -22.89
C ASN A 21 12.92 18.35 -23.88
N VAL A 22 11.62 18.10 -23.85
CA VAL A 22 11.00 17.11 -24.74
C VAL A 22 10.94 17.67 -26.15
N THR A 23 11.54 16.96 -27.10
CA THR A 23 11.56 17.32 -28.51
C THR A 23 10.55 16.57 -29.35
N TRP A 24 10.16 15.35 -28.90
CA TRP A 24 9.19 14.52 -29.59
C TRP A 24 8.54 13.51 -28.64
N ILE A 25 7.28 13.19 -28.91
CA ILE A 25 6.53 12.10 -28.28
C ILE A 25 5.78 11.32 -29.37
N ASN A 26 5.44 10.05 -29.09
CA ASN A 26 4.63 9.25 -30.00
C ASN A 26 3.11 9.40 -29.74
N ASP A 27 2.32 8.90 -30.70
CA ASP A 27 0.86 8.98 -30.69
C ASP A 27 0.23 8.41 -29.40
N PHE A 28 0.83 7.36 -28.80
CA PHE A 28 0.34 6.80 -27.55
C PHE A 28 0.25 7.83 -26.43
N LEU A 29 1.24 8.69 -26.27
CA LEU A 29 1.23 9.74 -25.25
C LEU A 29 0.25 10.88 -25.61
N GLU A 30 0.15 11.22 -26.90
CA GLU A 30 -0.82 12.21 -27.38
C GLU A 30 -2.27 11.73 -27.12
N GLU A 31 -2.60 10.47 -27.41
CA GLU A 31 -3.90 9.87 -27.14
C GLU A 31 -4.25 9.82 -25.65
N LYS A 32 -3.24 9.71 -24.78
CA LYS A 32 -3.39 9.84 -23.33
C LYS A 32 -3.53 11.29 -22.83
N GLY A 33 -3.47 12.27 -23.72
CA GLY A 33 -3.54 13.68 -23.38
C GLY A 33 -2.22 14.26 -22.80
N ILE A 34 -1.13 13.48 -22.86
CA ILE A 34 0.18 13.88 -22.32
C ILE A 34 0.90 14.71 -23.38
N ASN A 35 0.83 16.04 -23.28
CA ASN A 35 1.52 16.95 -24.19
C ASN A 35 2.71 17.62 -23.50
N LEU A 36 3.91 17.09 -23.79
CA LEU A 36 5.18 17.52 -23.18
C LEU A 36 6.11 18.25 -24.15
N ILE A 37 5.79 18.32 -25.45
CA ILE A 37 6.68 18.92 -26.45
C ILE A 37 7.05 20.37 -26.07
N GLY A 38 8.35 20.67 -26.08
CA GLY A 38 8.90 21.95 -25.68
C GLY A 38 8.95 22.20 -24.17
N LYS A 39 8.47 21.27 -23.34
CA LYS A 39 8.56 21.39 -21.90
C LYS A 39 9.72 20.57 -21.36
N ARG A 40 10.27 20.99 -20.21
CA ARG A 40 11.26 20.20 -19.50
C ARG A 40 10.60 18.99 -18.82
N LEU A 41 11.27 17.84 -18.84
CA LEU A 41 10.75 16.60 -18.24
C LEU A 41 10.32 16.76 -16.77
N SER A 42 11.08 17.50 -15.97
CA SER A 42 10.75 17.80 -14.57
C SER A 42 9.46 18.59 -14.38
N ASN A 43 8.94 19.26 -15.42
CA ASN A 43 7.66 19.97 -15.37
C ASN A 43 6.47 18.99 -15.40
N TRP A 44 6.66 17.79 -15.95
CA TRP A 44 5.64 16.74 -15.86
C TRP A 44 5.64 16.12 -14.46
N ASN A 45 6.80 15.68 -14.01
CA ASN A 45 6.95 15.19 -12.63
C ASN A 45 8.41 15.38 -12.16
N PRO A 46 8.65 16.03 -11.00
CA PRO A 46 10.01 16.27 -10.50
C PRO A 46 10.85 15.01 -10.28
N ILE A 47 10.22 13.86 -10.00
CA ILE A 47 10.92 12.57 -9.79
C ILE A 47 11.69 12.10 -11.03
N LEU A 48 11.33 12.62 -12.22
CA LEU A 48 12.07 12.33 -13.46
C LEU A 48 13.52 12.81 -13.43
N ASN A 49 13.85 13.75 -12.54
CA ASN A 49 15.25 14.15 -12.34
C ASN A 49 16.11 13.00 -11.81
N ASP A 50 15.53 12.07 -11.04
CA ASP A 50 16.26 10.94 -10.45
C ASP A 50 16.82 10.01 -11.52
N LEU A 51 16.19 9.94 -12.70
CA LEU A 51 16.70 9.21 -13.86
C LEU A 51 18.03 9.77 -14.40
N PHE A 52 18.39 11.03 -14.05
CA PHE A 52 19.56 11.72 -14.59
C PHE A 52 20.61 12.04 -13.55
N THR A 53 20.23 12.04 -12.27
CA THR A 53 21.10 12.42 -11.15
C THR A 53 21.38 11.28 -10.18
N GLY A 54 20.59 10.22 -10.23
CA GLY A 54 20.66 9.06 -9.36
C GLY A 54 21.15 7.80 -10.08
N ASP A 55 21.28 6.72 -9.32
CA ASP A 55 21.64 5.39 -9.80
C ASP A 55 20.39 4.56 -10.23
N VAL A 56 19.32 5.26 -10.69
CA VAL A 56 18.07 4.58 -11.05
C VAL A 56 17.75 4.80 -12.52
N ASP A 57 17.42 3.72 -13.22
CA ASP A 57 17.02 3.72 -14.62
C ASP A 57 15.51 3.70 -14.81
N VAL A 58 14.76 3.50 -13.73
CA VAL A 58 13.31 3.36 -13.75
C VAL A 58 12.70 4.14 -12.60
N VAL A 59 11.65 4.92 -12.91
CA VAL A 59 10.82 5.59 -11.91
C VAL A 59 9.34 5.32 -12.18
N LYS A 60 8.52 5.41 -11.14
CA LYS A 60 7.06 5.39 -11.26
C LYS A 60 6.51 6.76 -10.95
N ILE A 61 5.59 7.22 -11.78
CA ILE A 61 4.87 8.47 -11.57
C ILE A 61 3.37 8.22 -11.57
N LYS A 62 2.66 9.00 -10.77
CA LYS A 62 1.20 9.08 -10.83
C LYS A 62 0.83 10.39 -11.52
N ASP A 63 -0.01 10.28 -12.54
CA ASP A 63 -0.54 11.42 -13.30
C ASP A 63 -2.06 11.26 -13.40
N GLU A 64 -2.80 12.14 -12.73
CA GLU A 64 -4.23 12.02 -12.51
C GLU A 64 -4.61 10.62 -11.96
N ASP A 65 -5.40 9.83 -12.72
CA ASP A 65 -5.85 8.49 -12.37
C ASP A 65 -4.95 7.37 -12.95
N SER A 66 -3.87 7.74 -13.62
CA SER A 66 -2.97 6.79 -14.27
C SER A 66 -1.62 6.70 -13.56
N VAL A 67 -1.04 5.50 -13.61
CA VAL A 67 0.31 5.22 -13.08
C VAL A 67 1.20 4.79 -14.24
N TYR A 68 2.32 5.47 -14.40
CA TYR A 68 3.30 5.20 -15.44
C TYR A 68 4.62 4.75 -14.86
N GLU A 69 5.19 3.71 -15.45
CA GLU A 69 6.58 3.31 -15.25
C GLU A 69 7.41 3.90 -16.39
N ILE A 70 8.42 4.69 -16.03
CA ILE A 70 9.27 5.39 -16.98
C ILE A 70 10.67 4.85 -16.87
N THR A 71 11.20 4.37 -18.00
CA THR A 71 12.53 3.77 -18.10
C THR A 71 13.40 4.63 -18.99
N ARG A 72 14.58 4.98 -18.49
CA ARG A 72 15.64 5.64 -19.27
C ARG A 72 16.45 4.61 -20.06
N LYS A 73 16.80 4.93 -21.30
CA LYS A 73 17.79 4.19 -22.07
C LYS A 73 19.12 4.92 -22.04
N GLU A 74 20.15 4.27 -21.50
CA GLU A 74 21.47 4.90 -21.25
C GLU A 74 22.13 5.48 -22.51
N ASP A 75 22.05 4.75 -23.64
CA ASP A 75 22.75 5.11 -24.88
C ASP A 75 21.96 6.06 -25.80
N ALA A 76 20.82 6.54 -25.35
CA ALA A 76 19.96 7.39 -26.18
C ALA A 76 19.21 8.42 -25.31
N GLN A 77 18.93 9.58 -25.88
CA GLN A 77 18.06 10.61 -25.25
C GLN A 77 16.58 10.21 -25.39
N VAL A 78 16.24 9.01 -24.90
CA VAL A 78 14.92 8.40 -25.02
C VAL A 78 14.43 7.88 -23.68
N LEU A 79 13.17 8.15 -23.37
CA LEU A 79 12.44 7.50 -22.28
C LEU A 79 11.32 6.63 -22.86
N TYR A 80 11.14 5.48 -22.24
CA TYR A 80 9.99 4.61 -22.48
C TYR A 80 8.99 4.80 -21.35
N VAL A 81 7.71 4.98 -21.70
CA VAL A 81 6.61 5.20 -20.76
C VAL A 81 5.62 4.05 -20.88
N LYS A 82 5.49 3.26 -19.84
CA LYS A 82 4.56 2.14 -19.77
C LYS A 82 3.41 2.49 -18.84
N ASP A 83 2.19 2.38 -19.33
CA ASP A 83 1.00 2.46 -18.47
C ASP A 83 0.89 1.18 -17.63
N ILE A 84 0.99 1.32 -16.32
CA ILE A 84 0.90 0.22 -15.36
C ILE A 84 -0.30 0.38 -14.42
N THR A 85 -1.25 1.25 -14.74
CA THR A 85 -2.39 1.61 -13.88
C THR A 85 -3.15 0.38 -13.40
N GLU A 86 -3.50 -0.52 -14.31
CA GLU A 86 -4.22 -1.75 -13.97
C GLU A 86 -3.40 -2.67 -13.06
N PHE A 87 -2.12 -2.86 -13.39
CA PHE A 87 -1.22 -3.68 -12.59
C PHE A 87 -1.01 -3.09 -11.18
N ASP A 88 -0.79 -1.78 -11.11
CA ASP A 88 -0.59 -1.07 -9.83
C ASP A 88 -1.84 -1.14 -8.96
N THR A 89 -3.02 -0.98 -9.54
CA THR A 89 -4.31 -1.12 -8.86
C THR A 89 -4.50 -2.54 -8.29
N ILE A 90 -4.24 -3.57 -9.10
CA ILE A 90 -4.35 -4.97 -8.66
C ILE A 90 -3.34 -5.27 -7.55
N ASN A 91 -2.10 -4.81 -7.70
CA ASN A 91 -1.06 -5.02 -6.70
C ASN A 91 -1.37 -4.32 -5.38
N SER A 92 -1.84 -3.08 -5.43
CA SER A 92 -2.25 -2.31 -4.24
C SER A 92 -3.39 -3.01 -3.50
N LYS A 93 -4.42 -3.44 -4.24
CA LYS A 93 -5.53 -4.21 -3.67
C LYS A 93 -5.07 -5.52 -3.05
N TYR A 94 -4.17 -6.25 -3.71
CA TYR A 94 -3.60 -7.48 -3.17
C TYR A 94 -2.84 -7.24 -1.86
N GLN A 95 -2.09 -6.14 -1.75
CA GLN A 95 -1.38 -5.79 -0.52
C GLN A 95 -2.35 -5.42 0.61
N GLU A 96 -3.42 -4.69 0.31
CA GLU A 96 -4.45 -4.30 1.29
C GLU A 96 -5.22 -5.51 1.84
N GLU A 97 -5.49 -6.51 1.00
CA GLU A 97 -6.22 -7.75 1.36
C GLU A 97 -5.32 -8.82 2.01
N ARG A 98 -4.01 -8.57 2.19
CA ARG A 98 -3.13 -9.53 2.85
C ARG A 98 -3.58 -9.81 4.27
N LEU A 99 -3.59 -11.10 4.61
CA LEU A 99 -3.99 -11.58 5.93
C LEU A 99 -2.93 -11.22 6.98
N VAL A 100 -3.36 -10.61 8.06
CA VAL A 100 -2.56 -10.31 9.26
C VAL A 100 -3.10 -11.15 10.41
N LEU A 101 -2.22 -11.82 11.12
CA LEU A 101 -2.53 -12.57 12.33
C LEU A 101 -1.93 -11.88 13.54
N GLY A 102 -2.77 -11.49 14.49
CA GLY A 102 -2.38 -10.90 15.74
C GLY A 102 -2.63 -11.83 16.92
N LEU A 103 -1.70 -11.86 17.88
CA LEU A 103 -1.91 -12.51 19.17
C LEU A 103 -2.07 -11.44 20.24
N MET A 104 -3.20 -11.47 20.94
CA MET A 104 -3.43 -10.64 22.11
C MET A 104 -3.24 -11.48 23.36
N HIS A 105 -2.40 -11.01 24.28
CA HIS A 105 -2.13 -11.63 25.54
C HIS A 105 -2.58 -10.70 26.67
N LEU A 106 -3.36 -11.25 27.61
CA LEU A 106 -3.80 -10.53 28.81
C LEU A 106 -2.74 -10.73 29.89
N ASP A 107 -1.92 -9.71 30.08
CA ASP A 107 -0.89 -9.69 31.13
C ASP A 107 -1.54 -9.78 32.52
N ASN A 108 -0.86 -10.44 33.46
CA ASN A 108 -1.28 -10.63 34.85
C ASN A 108 -2.56 -11.48 35.05
N TYR A 109 -3.14 -12.05 33.98
CA TYR A 109 -4.33 -12.90 34.13
C TYR A 109 -4.07 -14.11 35.03
N MET A 110 -2.93 -14.74 34.91
CA MET A 110 -2.55 -15.90 35.71
C MET A 110 -2.35 -15.55 37.19
N ASP A 111 -1.78 -14.41 37.48
CA ASP A 111 -1.54 -13.94 38.86
C ASP A 111 -2.86 -13.66 39.57
N ILE A 112 -3.81 -13.03 38.89
CA ILE A 112 -5.14 -12.73 39.43
C ILE A 112 -5.95 -14.02 39.59
N SER A 113 -5.90 -14.94 38.63
CA SER A 113 -6.70 -16.18 38.63
C SER A 113 -6.29 -17.18 39.73
N GLN A 114 -5.07 -17.10 40.26
CA GLN A 114 -4.59 -17.94 41.33
C GLN A 114 -5.14 -17.58 42.72
N TYR A 115 -5.60 -16.35 42.89
CA TYR A 115 -5.99 -15.79 44.20
C TYR A 115 -7.50 -15.50 44.32
N GLU A 116 -8.28 -15.70 43.26
CA GLU A 116 -9.70 -15.31 43.23
C GLU A 116 -10.62 -16.53 43.07
N ASP A 117 -11.85 -16.40 43.61
CA ASP A 117 -12.91 -17.42 43.47
C ASP A 117 -13.32 -17.62 42.00
N GLU A 118 -13.79 -18.83 41.64
CA GLU A 118 -14.24 -19.19 40.28
C GLU A 118 -15.30 -18.20 39.73
N ALA A 119 -16.19 -17.70 40.60
CA ALA A 119 -17.20 -16.72 40.20
C ALA A 119 -16.60 -15.38 39.75
N LYS A 120 -15.57 -14.91 40.44
CA LYS A 120 -14.84 -13.67 40.09
C LYS A 120 -14.01 -13.85 38.83
N ILE A 121 -13.39 -15.02 38.64
CA ILE A 121 -12.65 -15.37 37.42
C ILE A 121 -13.62 -15.40 36.22
N SER A 122 -14.80 -15.97 36.38
CA SER A 122 -15.84 -15.98 35.35
C SER A 122 -16.35 -14.59 35.01
N LEU A 123 -16.57 -13.74 36.00
CA LEU A 123 -16.96 -12.34 35.77
C LEU A 123 -15.87 -11.56 35.07
N MET A 124 -14.61 -11.69 35.49
CA MET A 124 -13.47 -11.04 34.85
C MET A 124 -13.31 -11.50 33.40
N ASN A 125 -13.45 -12.77 33.12
CA ASN A 125 -13.44 -13.32 31.75
C ASN A 125 -14.53 -12.70 30.87
N SER A 126 -15.75 -12.54 31.39
CA SER A 126 -16.84 -11.93 30.64
C SER A 126 -16.61 -10.43 30.43
N THR A 127 -16.09 -9.74 31.45
CA THR A 127 -15.79 -8.29 31.41
C THR A 127 -14.67 -7.94 30.42
N LEU A 128 -13.65 -8.78 30.30
CA LEU A 128 -12.56 -8.57 29.33
C LEU A 128 -12.93 -9.02 27.92
N ARG A 129 -13.72 -10.08 27.80
CA ARG A 129 -14.12 -10.63 26.50
C ARG A 129 -15.03 -9.69 25.72
N GLN A 130 -15.99 -9.07 26.39
CA GLN A 130 -16.99 -8.23 25.73
C GLN A 130 -16.35 -7.03 25.00
N PRO A 131 -15.51 -6.19 25.65
CA PRO A 131 -14.84 -5.09 24.97
C PRO A 131 -13.97 -5.53 23.79
N LEU A 132 -13.28 -6.66 23.92
CA LEU A 132 -12.45 -7.22 22.85
C LEU A 132 -13.29 -7.62 21.62
N VAL A 133 -14.41 -8.32 21.86
CA VAL A 133 -15.32 -8.75 20.77
C VAL A 133 -15.97 -7.56 20.11
N GLU A 134 -16.38 -6.55 20.87
CA GLU A 134 -16.98 -5.32 20.35
C GLU A 134 -15.97 -4.50 19.53
N TRP A 135 -14.74 -4.36 20.03
CA TRP A 135 -13.66 -3.72 19.31
C TRP A 135 -13.32 -4.43 18.00
N ALA A 136 -13.18 -5.76 18.03
CA ALA A 136 -12.93 -6.55 16.84
C ALA A 136 -14.07 -6.42 15.81
N LYS A 137 -15.31 -6.43 16.29
CA LYS A 137 -16.49 -6.25 15.43
C LYS A 137 -16.54 -4.85 14.81
N LYS A 138 -16.17 -3.81 15.56
CA LYS A 138 -16.08 -2.43 15.05
C LYS A 138 -15.19 -2.32 13.82
N TYR A 139 -14.06 -3.04 13.81
CA TYR A 139 -13.09 -3.06 12.72
C TYR A 139 -13.31 -4.19 11.70
N GLY A 140 -14.33 -5.03 11.86
CA GLY A 140 -14.59 -6.16 10.96
C GLY A 140 -13.59 -7.32 11.11
N MET A 141 -12.89 -7.40 12.24
CA MET A 141 -11.92 -8.45 12.51
C MET A 141 -12.60 -9.72 13.03
N ALA A 142 -12.00 -10.88 12.70
CA ALA A 142 -12.36 -12.14 13.37
C ALA A 142 -11.48 -12.36 14.59
N THR A 143 -12.09 -12.86 15.67
CA THR A 143 -11.37 -13.22 16.90
C THR A 143 -11.64 -14.67 17.31
N ARG A 144 -10.62 -15.33 17.82
CA ARG A 144 -10.74 -16.65 18.39
C ARG A 144 -10.00 -16.75 19.72
N ARG A 145 -10.70 -17.17 20.76
CA ARG A 145 -10.06 -17.46 22.04
C ARG A 145 -9.25 -18.76 21.92
N LEU A 146 -7.96 -18.69 22.19
CA LEU A 146 -7.05 -19.83 22.23
C LEU A 146 -6.93 -20.41 23.63
N ARG A 147 -6.83 -19.53 24.63
CA ARG A 147 -6.79 -19.85 26.07
C ARG A 147 -7.53 -18.76 26.84
N SER A 148 -7.61 -18.90 28.16
CA SER A 148 -8.21 -17.89 29.04
C SER A 148 -7.57 -16.51 28.92
N ASP A 149 -6.26 -16.49 28.69
CA ASP A 149 -5.40 -15.31 28.60
C ASP A 149 -4.98 -14.92 27.18
N ARG A 150 -5.39 -15.68 26.13
CA ARG A 150 -4.89 -15.51 24.76
C ARG A 150 -5.98 -15.53 23.73
N TYR A 151 -5.93 -14.57 22.82
CA TYR A 151 -6.84 -14.44 21.69
C TYR A 151 -6.06 -14.32 20.40
N LEU A 152 -6.49 -15.04 19.37
CA LEU A 152 -6.07 -14.84 18.00
C LEU A 152 -6.99 -13.80 17.36
N VAL A 153 -6.40 -12.82 16.70
CA VAL A 153 -7.11 -11.80 15.92
C VAL A 153 -6.70 -11.97 14.46
N ILE A 154 -7.68 -12.02 13.57
CA ILE A 154 -7.49 -12.21 12.14
C ILE A 154 -8.07 -10.98 11.44
N LEU A 155 -7.25 -10.30 10.65
CA LEU A 155 -7.59 -9.05 9.97
C LEU A 155 -6.78 -8.95 8.66
N ASP A 156 -7.06 -7.96 7.84
CA ASP A 156 -6.26 -7.62 6.68
C ASP A 156 -5.31 -6.42 6.93
N GLU A 157 -4.44 -6.14 5.98
CA GLU A 157 -3.46 -5.04 6.08
C GLU A 157 -4.15 -3.67 6.16
N GLN A 158 -5.29 -3.48 5.51
CA GLN A 158 -6.05 -2.24 5.56
C GLN A 158 -6.56 -1.98 6.97
N ILE A 159 -7.22 -2.97 7.58
CA ILE A 159 -7.71 -2.90 8.96
C ILE A 159 -6.54 -2.71 9.92
N PHE A 160 -5.42 -3.40 9.70
CA PHE A 160 -4.22 -3.24 10.51
C PHE A 160 -3.69 -1.81 10.49
N ALA A 161 -3.64 -1.17 9.32
CA ALA A 161 -3.25 0.23 9.20
C ALA A 161 -4.21 1.19 9.93
N GLU A 162 -5.52 0.91 9.92
CA GLU A 162 -6.51 1.67 10.68
C GLU A 162 -6.29 1.55 12.19
N ILE A 163 -6.04 0.33 12.69
CA ILE A 163 -5.76 0.07 14.11
C ILE A 163 -4.48 0.77 14.56
N LEU A 164 -3.45 0.79 13.71
CA LEU A 164 -2.22 1.55 13.99
C LEU A 164 -2.49 3.05 14.14
N LYS A 165 -3.33 3.64 13.28
CA LYS A 165 -3.75 5.05 13.38
C LYS A 165 -4.53 5.32 14.66
N ASP A 166 -5.39 4.38 15.07
CA ASP A 166 -6.15 4.41 16.33
C ASP A 166 -5.29 4.12 17.57
N LYS A 167 -3.98 3.88 17.40
CA LYS A 167 -3.02 3.58 18.46
C LYS A 167 -3.47 2.43 19.37
N PHE A 168 -4.09 1.40 18.78
CA PHE A 168 -4.60 0.26 19.53
C PHE A 168 -5.52 0.68 20.69
N SER A 169 -6.58 1.42 20.39
CA SER A 169 -7.51 1.97 21.41
C SER A 169 -8.06 0.93 22.40
N ILE A 170 -8.07 -0.36 22.02
CA ILE A 170 -8.43 -1.48 22.90
C ILE A 170 -7.59 -1.52 24.18
N LEU A 171 -6.33 -1.10 24.13
CA LEU A 171 -5.45 -1.09 25.30
C LEU A 171 -5.95 -0.13 26.39
N ASN A 172 -6.69 0.92 26.01
CA ASN A 172 -7.28 1.86 26.95
C ASN A 172 -8.57 1.31 27.58
N LEU A 173 -9.30 0.47 26.86
CA LEU A 173 -10.55 -0.16 27.34
C LEU A 173 -10.28 -1.27 28.36
N VAL A 174 -9.12 -1.92 28.29
CA VAL A 174 -8.74 -3.05 29.15
C VAL A 174 -7.95 -2.57 30.39
N ARG A 175 -7.46 -1.32 30.41
CA ARG A 175 -6.69 -0.75 31.54
C ARG A 175 -7.55 -0.20 32.68
N ASN A 176 -8.84 0.04 32.45
CA ASN A 176 -9.81 0.52 33.43
C ASN A 176 -10.63 -0.63 34.00
#